data_0d4bd26c7ac53029833784afbab2586e
#
_entry.id   0d4bd26c7ac53029833784afbab2586e
#
_cell.length_a   1.000
_cell.length_b   1.000
_cell.length_c   1.000
_cell.angle_alpha   90.00
_cell.angle_beta   90.00
_cell.angle_gamma   90.00
#
_symmetry.space_group_name_H-M   'P 1'
#
loop_
_entity.id
_entity.type
_entity.pdbx_description
1 polymer ?
#
loop_
_entity_poly.entity_id
_entity_poly.type
_entity_poly.pdbx_seq_one_letter_code
_entity_poly.pdbx_strand_id
1 'polypeptide(L)'
;LLPVYPVARAQSRLWMYRLERDWAPLVDTILTSKSKDTVLKARKALRDSLLAISPIFAEMPFFMSDEFTIVDCCLAPILWRLPMLDIDLGKGRQAQPLLTYQKRLFEREGFRKSLTEVERDMGAY
;
A
#
# COMPACT_ATOMS: atom_id res chain seq x y z
N LEU A 1 -5.63 -8.29 -15.37
CA LEU A 1 -4.69 -7.81 -14.36
C LEU A 1 -3.97 -8.91 -13.59
N LEU A 2 -4.52 -10.13 -13.52
CA LEU A 2 -3.78 -11.25 -12.93
C LEU A 2 -2.71 -11.72 -13.91
N PRO A 3 -1.50 -12.11 -13.39
CA PRO A 3 -0.48 -12.69 -14.23
C PRO A 3 -0.96 -13.95 -14.96
N VAL A 4 -0.41 -14.20 -16.13
CA VAL A 4 -0.80 -15.35 -16.96
C VAL A 4 -0.25 -16.66 -16.39
N TYR A 5 0.95 -16.64 -15.82
CA TYR A 5 1.62 -17.85 -15.34
C TYR A 5 1.00 -18.33 -14.02
N PRO A 6 0.77 -19.65 -13.86
CA PRO A 6 0.09 -20.20 -12.68
C PRO A 6 0.76 -19.87 -11.35
N VAL A 7 2.09 -19.93 -11.27
CA VAL A 7 2.83 -19.63 -10.04
C VAL A 7 2.67 -18.16 -9.66
N ALA A 8 2.83 -17.26 -10.63
CA ALA A 8 2.67 -15.82 -10.39
C ALA A 8 1.23 -15.47 -9.99
N ARG A 9 0.24 -16.15 -10.57
CA ARG A 9 -1.17 -15.95 -10.20
C ARG A 9 -1.43 -16.41 -8.77
N ALA A 10 -0.87 -17.54 -8.38
CA ALA A 10 -1.00 -18.07 -7.01
C ALA A 10 -0.35 -17.11 -5.99
N GLN A 11 0.83 -16.58 -6.29
CA GLN A 11 1.51 -15.60 -5.45
C GLN A 11 0.69 -14.31 -5.31
N SER A 12 0.12 -13.82 -6.41
CA SER A 12 -0.73 -12.63 -6.39
C SER A 12 -1.96 -12.82 -5.51
N ARG A 13 -2.63 -13.97 -5.61
CA ARG A 13 -3.79 -14.30 -4.77
C ARG A 13 -3.42 -14.40 -3.30
N LEU A 14 -2.26 -15.00 -2.99
CA LEU A 14 -1.77 -15.10 -1.62
C LEU A 14 -1.52 -13.72 -1.01
N TRP A 15 -0.89 -12.81 -1.77
CA TRP A 15 -0.64 -11.45 -1.31
C TRP A 15 -1.92 -10.65 -1.15
N MET A 16 -2.88 -10.77 -2.06
CA MET A 16 -4.19 -10.13 -1.91
C MET A 16 -4.90 -10.60 -0.64
N TYR A 17 -4.82 -11.90 -0.35
CA TYR A 17 -5.37 -12.47 0.88
C TYR A 17 -4.69 -11.89 2.12
N ARG A 18 -3.36 -11.77 2.11
CA ARG A 18 -2.60 -11.18 3.23
C ARG A 18 -2.95 -9.72 3.45
N LEU A 19 -3.09 -8.94 2.38
CA LEU A 19 -3.49 -7.54 2.47
C LEU A 19 -4.86 -7.41 3.15
N GLU A 20 -5.80 -8.23 2.74
CA GLU A 20 -7.14 -8.21 3.31
C GLU A 20 -7.16 -8.69 4.76
N ARG A 21 -6.44 -9.76 5.07
CA ARG A 21 -6.43 -10.34 6.41
C ARG A 21 -5.63 -9.53 7.41
N ASP A 22 -4.46 -9.03 7.02
CA ASP A 22 -3.51 -8.42 7.96
C ASP A 22 -3.59 -6.90 7.99
N TRP A 23 -3.81 -6.24 6.85
CA TRP A 23 -3.74 -4.79 6.74
C TRP A 23 -5.10 -4.10 6.80
N ALA A 24 -6.12 -4.66 6.19
CA ALA A 24 -7.45 -4.06 6.23
C ALA A 24 -7.99 -3.93 7.66
N PRO A 25 -7.83 -4.93 8.55
CA PRO A 25 -8.22 -4.76 9.95
C PRO A 25 -7.44 -3.66 10.67
N LEU A 26 -6.16 -3.46 10.35
CA LEU A 26 -5.37 -2.39 10.95
C LEU A 26 -5.88 -1.01 10.52
N VAL A 27 -6.20 -0.85 9.24
CA VAL A 27 -6.78 0.39 8.72
C VAL A 27 -8.12 0.67 9.39
N ASP A 28 -8.97 -0.34 9.51
CA ASP A 28 -10.27 -0.23 10.15
C ASP A 28 -10.13 0.19 11.62
N THR A 29 -9.21 -0.43 12.34
CA THR A 29 -8.92 -0.09 13.74
C THR A 29 -8.47 1.37 13.88
N ILE A 30 -7.60 1.84 13.01
CA ILE A 30 -7.12 3.23 13.03
C ILE A 30 -8.28 4.20 12.83
N LEU A 31 -9.21 3.87 11.94
CA LEU A 31 -10.33 4.75 11.61
C LEU A 31 -11.47 4.72 12.62
N THR A 32 -11.67 3.62 13.31
CA THR A 32 -12.87 3.41 14.14
C THR A 32 -12.62 3.30 15.62
N SER A 33 -11.42 2.94 16.07
CA SER A 33 -11.13 2.75 17.48
C SER A 33 -11.15 4.08 18.25
N LYS A 34 -11.72 4.07 19.43
CA LYS A 34 -11.72 5.21 20.36
C LYS A 34 -10.54 5.19 21.32
N SER A 35 -9.80 4.10 21.38
CA SER A 35 -8.63 3.96 22.25
C SER A 35 -7.39 4.48 21.55
N LYS A 36 -6.75 5.51 22.09
CA LYS A 36 -5.51 6.08 21.55
C LYS A 36 -4.38 5.05 21.49
N ASP A 37 -4.23 4.23 22.51
CA ASP A 37 -3.20 3.18 22.56
C ASP A 37 -3.41 2.14 21.46
N THR A 38 -4.64 1.71 21.23
CA THR A 38 -4.98 0.76 20.18
C THR A 38 -4.67 1.33 18.81
N VAL A 39 -5.02 2.59 18.57
CA VAL A 39 -4.73 3.29 17.31
C VAL A 39 -3.24 3.42 17.07
N LEU A 40 -2.45 3.80 18.08
CA LEU A 40 -1.00 3.92 17.95
C LEU A 40 -0.35 2.58 17.64
N LYS A 41 -0.79 1.51 18.28
CA LYS A 41 -0.28 0.16 18.00
C LYS A 41 -0.62 -0.29 16.58
N ALA A 42 -1.82 0.00 16.11
CA ALA A 42 -2.25 -0.34 14.75
C ALA A 42 -1.45 0.45 13.71
N ARG A 43 -1.22 1.74 13.93
CA ARG A 43 -0.36 2.56 13.05
C ARG A 43 1.05 2.01 12.97
N LYS A 44 1.64 1.68 14.11
CA LYS A 44 2.98 1.11 14.14
C LYS A 44 3.05 -0.24 13.42
N ALA A 45 2.07 -1.12 13.65
CA ALA A 45 2.03 -2.41 13.00
C ALA A 45 1.92 -2.28 11.47
N LEU A 46 1.07 -1.40 10.98
CA LEU A 46 0.91 -1.16 9.55
C LEU A 46 2.17 -0.55 8.95
N ARG A 47 2.75 0.45 9.61
CA ARG A 47 4.00 1.08 9.19
C ARG A 47 5.14 0.07 9.11
N ASP A 48 5.32 -0.75 10.13
CA ASP A 48 6.38 -1.75 10.17
C ASP A 48 6.19 -2.81 9.08
N SER A 49 4.94 -3.23 8.82
CA SER A 49 4.62 -4.17 7.75
C SER A 49 4.94 -3.60 6.37
N LEU A 50 4.61 -2.32 6.13
CA LEU A 50 4.92 -1.63 4.88
C LEU A 50 6.43 -1.52 4.67
N LEU A 51 7.18 -1.13 5.71
CA LEU A 51 8.63 -1.04 5.64
C LEU A 51 9.28 -2.41 5.42
N ALA A 52 8.70 -3.47 5.96
CA ALA A 52 9.21 -4.83 5.78
C ALA A 52 9.14 -5.30 4.32
N ILE A 53 8.14 -4.85 3.56
CA ILE A 53 8.02 -5.22 2.14
C ILE A 53 8.76 -4.24 1.21
N SER A 54 9.28 -3.14 1.72
CA SER A 54 9.95 -2.12 0.90
C SER A 54 11.07 -2.69 0.00
N PRO A 55 11.94 -3.62 0.46
CA PRO A 55 12.99 -4.16 -0.39
C PRO A 55 12.49 -4.85 -1.68
N ILE A 56 11.27 -5.35 -1.69
CA ILE A 56 10.67 -5.99 -2.87
C ILE A 56 10.65 -5.01 -4.05
N PHE A 57 10.40 -3.73 -3.79
CA PHE A 57 10.27 -2.71 -4.82
C PHE A 57 11.62 -2.18 -5.33
N ALA A 58 12.73 -2.57 -4.70
CA ALA A 58 14.07 -2.24 -5.19
C ALA A 58 14.44 -3.07 -6.43
N GLU A 59 13.86 -4.26 -6.57
CA GLU A 59 14.20 -5.19 -7.65
C GLU A 59 13.27 -5.06 -8.85
N MET A 60 11.99 -4.74 -8.62
CA MET A 60 10.99 -4.67 -9.68
C MET A 60 10.16 -3.39 -9.59
N PRO A 61 9.69 -2.84 -10.74
CA PRO A 61 8.96 -1.58 -10.74
C PRO A 61 7.59 -1.66 -10.07
N PHE A 62 6.95 -2.82 -10.10
CA PHE A 62 5.66 -3.06 -9.45
C PHE A 62 5.77 -4.18 -8.44
N PHE A 63 4.69 -4.53 -7.78
CA PHE A 63 4.71 -5.54 -6.72
C PHE A 63 5.07 -6.91 -7.31
N MET A 64 6.29 -7.36 -7.06
CA MET A 64 6.85 -8.63 -7.53
C MET A 64 6.69 -8.83 -9.06
N SER A 65 6.68 -7.75 -9.85
CA SER A 65 6.42 -7.81 -11.27
C SER A 65 7.01 -6.62 -12.02
N ASP A 66 7.36 -6.84 -13.29
CA ASP A 66 7.74 -5.76 -14.21
C ASP A 66 6.52 -4.98 -14.72
N GLU A 67 5.33 -5.55 -14.56
CA GLU A 67 4.09 -4.98 -15.05
C GLU A 67 3.11 -4.72 -13.91
N PHE A 68 2.24 -3.73 -14.10
CA PHE A 68 1.16 -3.42 -13.17
C PHE A 68 0.18 -4.59 -13.08
N THR A 69 -0.14 -5.01 -11.84
CA THR A 69 -1.04 -6.13 -11.58
C THR A 69 -2.16 -5.73 -10.62
N ILE A 70 -3.08 -6.68 -10.38
CA ILE A 70 -4.18 -6.48 -9.44
C ILE A 70 -3.70 -6.26 -8.00
N VAL A 71 -2.52 -6.79 -7.63
CA VAL A 71 -1.94 -6.55 -6.30
C VAL A 71 -1.62 -5.07 -6.12
N ASP A 72 -1.09 -4.42 -7.16
CA ASP A 72 -0.85 -2.97 -7.15
C ASP A 72 -2.15 -2.19 -6.99
N CYS A 73 -3.23 -2.66 -7.62
CA CYS A 73 -4.56 -2.07 -7.44
C CYS A 73 -5.05 -2.16 -5.99
N CYS A 74 -4.73 -3.24 -5.29
CA CYS A 74 -5.12 -3.43 -3.89
C CYS A 74 -4.27 -2.59 -2.95
N LEU A 75 -2.98 -2.40 -3.25
CA LEU A 75 -2.05 -1.61 -2.46
C LEU A 75 -2.27 -0.10 -2.60
N ALA A 76 -2.57 0.36 -3.80
CA ALA A 76 -2.64 1.79 -4.11
C ALA A 76 -3.58 2.57 -3.17
N PRO A 77 -4.80 2.13 -2.87
CA PRO A 77 -5.69 2.85 -1.95
C PRO A 77 -5.12 2.97 -0.53
N ILE A 78 -4.45 1.94 -0.05
CA ILE A 78 -3.83 1.95 1.29
C ILE A 78 -2.71 2.98 1.33
N LEU A 79 -1.82 2.96 0.34
CA LEU A 79 -0.70 3.90 0.26
C LEU A 79 -1.17 5.34 0.08
N TRP A 80 -2.22 5.55 -0.72
CA TRP A 80 -2.78 6.88 -0.94
C TRP A 80 -3.36 7.48 0.35
N ARG A 81 -3.90 6.63 1.23
CA ARG A 81 -4.54 7.06 2.48
C ARG A 81 -3.58 7.20 3.66
N LEU A 82 -2.30 6.89 3.51
CA LEU A 82 -1.35 6.98 4.62
C LEU A 82 -1.35 8.34 5.33
N PRO A 83 -1.38 9.49 4.62
CA PRO A 83 -1.46 10.78 5.32
C PRO A 83 -2.73 10.94 6.17
N MET A 84 -3.87 10.44 5.69
CA MET A 84 -5.12 10.48 6.43
C MET A 84 -5.06 9.57 7.68
N LEU A 85 -4.34 8.46 7.59
CA LEU A 85 -4.13 7.53 8.71
C LEU A 85 -3.06 8.03 9.69
N ASP A 86 -2.42 9.16 9.38
CA ASP A 86 -1.34 9.74 10.17
C ASP A 86 -0.14 8.80 10.27
N ILE A 87 0.19 8.16 9.14
CA ILE A 87 1.34 7.28 9.03
C ILE A 87 2.39 7.93 8.14
N ASP A 88 3.60 8.13 8.70
CA ASP A 88 4.76 8.62 7.97
C ASP A 88 5.79 7.50 7.88
N LEU A 89 6.14 7.12 6.65
CA LEU A 89 7.13 6.07 6.40
C LEU A 89 8.57 6.57 6.62
N GLY A 90 8.76 7.87 6.75
CA GLY A 90 10.08 8.47 6.91
C GLY A 90 10.83 8.62 5.58
N LYS A 91 12.06 9.12 5.67
CA LYS A 91 12.94 9.36 4.52
C LYS A 91 14.19 8.50 4.55
N GLY A 92 14.23 7.48 5.41
CA GLY A 92 15.38 6.58 5.54
C GLY A 92 15.56 5.65 4.35
N ARG A 93 16.72 5.01 4.30
CA ARG A 93 17.04 4.06 3.21
C ARG A 93 16.03 2.93 3.10
N GLN A 94 15.51 2.46 4.22
CA GLN A 94 14.55 1.37 4.25
C GLN A 94 13.26 1.73 3.50
N ALA A 95 12.82 2.98 3.59
CA ALA A 95 11.59 3.44 2.97
C ALA A 95 11.75 3.83 1.49
N GLN A 96 12.96 4.09 1.01
CA GLN A 96 13.18 4.63 -0.33
C GLN A 96 12.58 3.78 -1.46
N PRO A 97 12.76 2.45 -1.50
CA PRO A 97 12.14 1.64 -2.56
C PRO A 97 10.62 1.75 -2.55
N LEU A 98 10.01 1.76 -1.38
CA LEU A 98 8.56 1.89 -1.24
C LEU A 98 8.08 3.27 -1.68
N LEU A 99 8.79 4.33 -1.31
CA LEU A 99 8.44 5.70 -1.72
C LEU A 99 8.53 5.88 -3.24
N THR A 100 9.54 5.29 -3.87
CA THR A 100 9.69 5.30 -5.33
C THR A 100 8.54 4.55 -5.99
N TYR A 101 8.14 3.43 -5.44
CA TYR A 101 6.99 2.67 -5.91
C TYR A 101 5.69 3.47 -5.79
N GLN A 102 5.46 4.12 -4.64
CA GLN A 102 4.30 5.00 -4.44
C GLN A 102 4.21 6.06 -5.54
N LYS A 103 5.31 6.73 -5.80
CA LYS A 103 5.38 7.77 -6.83
C LYS A 103 4.98 7.21 -8.19
N ARG A 104 5.53 6.04 -8.55
CA ARG A 104 5.21 5.37 -9.81
C ARG A 104 3.73 5.02 -9.93
N LEU A 105 3.13 4.49 -8.86
CA LEU A 105 1.70 4.16 -8.82
C LEU A 105 0.83 5.40 -8.99
N PHE A 106 1.13 6.45 -8.22
CA PHE A 106 0.28 7.65 -8.17
C PHE A 106 0.37 8.49 -9.44
N GLU A 107 1.43 8.35 -10.22
CA GLU A 107 1.58 9.01 -11.51
C GLU A 107 0.81 8.32 -12.63
N ARG A 108 0.32 7.10 -12.43
CA ARG A 108 -0.47 6.40 -13.44
C ARG A 108 -1.79 7.13 -13.69
N GLU A 109 -2.08 7.39 -14.97
CA GLU A 109 -3.29 8.10 -15.38
C GLU A 109 -4.56 7.37 -14.92
N GLY A 110 -4.60 6.04 -15.06
CA GLY A 110 -5.74 5.24 -14.62
C GLY A 110 -6.01 5.39 -13.13
N PHE A 111 -4.96 5.44 -12.29
CA PHE A 111 -5.11 5.66 -10.86
C PHE A 111 -5.67 7.05 -10.57
N ARG A 112 -5.10 8.09 -11.18
CA ARG A 112 -5.54 9.48 -10.98
C ARG A 112 -7.00 9.68 -11.38
N LYS A 113 -7.43 9.06 -12.46
CA LYS A 113 -8.82 9.11 -12.93
C LYS A 113 -9.79 8.38 -12.01
N SER A 114 -9.31 7.37 -11.27
CA SER A 114 -10.15 6.62 -10.35
C SER A 114 -10.42 7.35 -9.04
N LEU A 115 -9.64 8.40 -8.73
CA LEU A 115 -9.77 9.13 -7.47
C LEU A 115 -11.00 10.03 -7.49
N THR A 116 -11.76 10.01 -6.39
CA THR A 116 -12.77 11.02 -6.12
C THR A 116 -12.07 12.33 -5.72
N GLU A 117 -12.81 13.43 -5.73
CA GLU A 117 -12.29 14.73 -5.30
C GLU A 117 -11.77 14.68 -3.85
N VAL A 118 -12.51 14.01 -2.98
CA VAL A 118 -12.11 13.84 -1.57
C VAL A 118 -10.82 13.04 -1.47
N GLU A 119 -10.67 11.98 -2.25
CA GLU A 119 -9.47 11.16 -2.24
C GLU A 119 -8.24 11.89 -2.77
N ARG A 120 -8.40 12.77 -3.75
CA ARG A 120 -7.33 13.63 -4.24
C ARG A 120 -6.82 14.58 -3.15
N ASP A 121 -7.74 15.16 -2.41
CA ASP A 121 -7.41 16.06 -1.30
C ASP A 121 -6.69 15.33 -0.17
N MET A 122 -7.10 14.09 0.13
CA MET A 122 -6.45 13.25 1.14
C MET A 122 -4.98 12.95 0.80
N GLY A 123 -4.68 12.72 -0.46
CA GLY A 123 -3.37 12.29 -0.88
C GLY A 123 -2.32 13.38 -0.86
N ALA A 124 -2.68 14.63 -1.07
CA ALA A 124 -1.79 15.79 -1.11
C ALA A 124 -0.60 15.64 -2.10
N TYR A 125 -0.79 14.91 -3.18
CA TYR A 125 0.23 14.68 -4.22
C TYR A 125 -0.04 15.45 -5.49
#